data_55e870f5bdcac70ee697cc1ff86534c2
#
_entry.id   55e870f5bdcac70ee697cc1ff86534c2
#
_cell.length_a   1.000
_cell.length_b   1.000
_cell.length_c   1.000
_cell.angle_alpha   90.00
_cell.angle_beta   90.00
_cell.angle_gamma   90.00
#
_symmetry.space_group_name_H-M   'P 1'
#
loop_
_entity.id
_entity.type
_entity.pdbx_description
1 polymer ?
#
loop_
_entity_poly.entity_id
_entity_poly.type
_entity_poly.pdbx_seq_one_letter_code
_entity_poly.pdbx_strand_id
1 'polypeptide(L)' 'MGEGQGENLVEEVGYKVVAVVFFREREIARFATREQAEWRAQELNEWAEKNPRGYVQYLVRPIEKPPRDE' A
#
# COMPACT_ATOMS: atom_id res chain seq x y z
N MET A 1 -25.76 -10.57 -10.48
CA MET A 1 -25.13 -10.62 -10.28
C MET A 1 -24.24 -9.87 -10.27
N GLY A 2 -23.79 -9.68 -9.74
CA GLY A 2 -22.92 -8.93 -9.49
C GLY A 2 -22.47 -8.29 -10.48
N GLU A 3 -22.91 -8.30 -10.93
CA GLU A 3 -22.53 -7.95 -11.74
C GLU A 3 -22.08 -6.77 -11.96
N GLY A 4 -22.14 -5.84 -11.72
CA GLY A 4 -21.57 -4.60 -11.91
C GLY A 4 -20.15 -4.60 -11.90
N GLN A 5 -19.59 -5.67 -11.63
CA GLN A 5 -18.24 -5.64 -11.63
C GLN A 5 -17.67 -5.41 -12.91
N GLY A 6 -18.35 -5.58 -13.94
CA GLY A 6 -17.78 -5.43 -15.24
C GLY A 6 -17.28 -4.07 -15.52
N GLU A 7 -17.71 -3.09 -14.77
CA GLU A 7 -17.24 -1.84 -15.06
C GLU A 7 -16.00 -1.49 -14.44
N ASN A 8 -15.49 -2.27 -13.56
CA ASN A 8 -14.26 -1.92 -12.92
C ASN A 8 -13.12 -2.14 -13.83
N LEU A 9 -12.42 -1.12 -14.10
CA LEU A 9 -11.26 -1.22 -14.92
C LEU A 9 -10.02 -1.55 -14.12
N VAL A 10 -10.10 -1.50 -12.80
CA VAL A 10 -8.97 -1.75 -11.94
C VAL A 10 -9.42 -2.67 -10.82
N GLU A 11 -8.60 -3.65 -10.50
CA GLU A 11 -8.89 -4.54 -9.40
C GLU A 11 -7.89 -4.37 -8.31
N GLU A 12 -8.34 -4.32 -7.09
CA GLU A 12 -7.44 -4.28 -5.96
C GLU A 12 -7.15 -5.71 -5.55
N VAL A 13 -5.93 -6.12 -5.71
CA VAL A 13 -5.53 -7.48 -5.39
C VAL A 13 -4.80 -7.59 -4.08
N GLY A 14 -4.76 -6.53 -3.32
CA GLY A 14 -4.09 -6.53 -2.04
C GLY A 14 -3.66 -5.14 -1.70
N TYR A 15 -2.82 -5.03 -0.70
CA TYR A 15 -2.34 -3.73 -0.23
C TYR A 15 -0.85 -3.81 0.02
N LYS A 16 -0.18 -2.71 -0.17
CA LYS A 16 1.25 -2.67 0.06
C LYS A 16 1.60 -1.52 0.97
N VAL A 17 2.67 -1.69 1.69
CA VAL A 17 3.23 -0.62 2.50
C VAL A 17 4.41 -0.07 1.74
N VAL A 18 4.44 1.23 1.57
CA VAL A 18 5.54 1.87 0.87
C VAL A 18 6.25 2.82 1.82
N ALA A 19 7.54 2.91 1.67
CA ALA A 19 8.35 3.86 2.40
C ALA A 19 8.56 5.06 1.49
N VAL A 20 8.28 6.24 2.01
CA VAL A 20 8.42 7.47 1.23
C VAL A 20 9.57 8.26 1.80
N VAL A 21 10.57 8.50 0.97
CA VAL A 21 11.74 9.28 1.36
C VAL A 21 12.00 10.27 0.25
N PHE A 22 11.96 11.55 0.58
CA PHE A 22 12.22 12.61 -0.39
C PHE A 22 11.35 12.45 -1.63
N PHE A 23 10.06 12.23 -1.40
CA PHE A 23 9.07 12.09 -2.46
C PHE A 23 9.23 10.85 -3.32
N ARG A 24 10.08 9.93 -2.92
CA ARG A 24 10.21 8.67 -3.64
C ARG A 24 9.57 7.58 -2.83
N GLU A 25 8.78 6.75 -3.49
CA GLU A 25 8.11 5.65 -2.84
C GLU A 25 8.79 4.35 -3.17
N ARG A 26 8.93 3.50 -2.18
CA ARG A 26 9.52 2.22 -2.39
C ARG A 26 8.67 1.19 -1.68
N GLU A 27 8.23 0.19 -2.41
CA GLU A 27 7.43 -0.86 -1.81
C GLU A 27 8.30 -1.73 -0.90
N ILE A 28 7.84 -1.96 0.32
CA ILE A 28 8.61 -2.76 1.26
C ILE A 28 7.87 -3.99 1.72
N ALA A 29 6.56 -4.05 1.58
CA ALA A 29 5.82 -5.22 2.04
C ALA A 29 4.47 -5.26 1.33
N ARG A 30 3.90 -6.45 1.24
CA ARG A 30 2.58 -6.65 0.64
C ARG A 30 1.73 -7.47 1.58
N PHE A 31 0.45 -7.18 1.58
CA PHE A 31 -0.49 -7.84 2.45
C PHE A 31 -1.78 -8.12 1.72
N ALA A 32 -2.50 -9.13 2.17
CA ALA A 32 -3.75 -9.49 1.55
C ALA A 32 -4.87 -8.54 1.90
N THR A 33 -4.83 -7.93 3.06
CA THR A 33 -5.91 -7.05 3.49
C THR A 33 -5.35 -5.69 3.87
N ARG A 34 -6.23 -4.71 3.79
CA ARG A 34 -5.86 -3.37 4.15
C ARG A 34 -5.52 -3.27 5.62
N GLU A 35 -6.25 -4.00 6.43
CA GLU A 35 -6.04 -3.96 7.86
C GLU A 35 -4.64 -4.42 8.23
N GLN A 36 -4.18 -5.49 7.59
CA GLN A 36 -2.84 -5.97 7.84
C GLN A 36 -1.79 -4.96 7.41
N ALA A 37 -2.02 -4.34 6.27
CA ALA A 37 -1.07 -3.34 5.78
C ALA A 37 -1.03 -2.13 6.71
N GLU A 38 -2.19 -1.69 7.18
CA GLU A 38 -2.24 -0.54 8.06
C GLU A 38 -1.57 -0.83 9.39
N TRP A 39 -1.76 -2.03 9.89
CA TRP A 39 -1.13 -2.42 11.13
C TRP A 39 0.40 -2.35 11.00
N ARG A 40 0.90 -2.88 9.89
CA ARG A 40 2.33 -2.88 9.70
C ARG A 40 2.88 -1.47 9.50
N ALA A 41 2.16 -0.66 8.74
CA ALA A 41 2.59 0.71 8.52
C ALA A 41 2.63 1.48 9.84
N GLN A 42 1.65 1.23 10.70
CA GLN A 42 1.63 1.89 11.98
C GLN A 42 2.82 1.49 12.84
N GLU A 43 3.15 0.21 12.85
CA GLU A 43 4.31 -0.24 13.60
C GLU A 43 5.58 0.42 13.11
N LEU A 44 5.72 0.51 11.81
CA LEU A 44 6.93 1.09 11.23
C LEU A 44 7.01 2.59 11.49
N ASN A 45 5.87 3.26 11.42
CA ASN A 45 5.87 4.70 11.71
C ASN A 45 6.19 4.97 13.17
N GLU A 46 5.72 4.12 14.06
CA GLU A 46 6.05 4.29 15.47
C GLU A 46 7.54 4.06 15.71
N TRP A 47 8.08 3.06 15.03
CA TRP A 47 9.50 2.81 15.14
C TRP A 47 10.30 3.99 14.61
N ALA A 48 9.85 4.55 13.51
CA ALA A 48 10.56 5.68 12.90
C ALA A 48 10.53 6.91 13.78
N GLU A 49 9.46 7.11 14.54
CA GLU A 49 9.40 8.21 15.44
C GLU A 49 10.44 8.10 16.54
N LYS A 50 10.71 6.88 16.97
CA LYS A 50 11.67 6.66 18.01
C LYS A 50 13.09 6.64 17.50
N ASN A 51 13.28 6.54 16.21
CA ASN A 51 14.60 6.46 15.62
C ASN A 51 14.72 7.48 14.49
N PRO A 52 14.73 8.75 14.82
CA PRO A 52 14.63 9.80 13.79
C PRO A 52 15.95 10.05 13.08
N ARG A 53 16.45 9.07 12.41
CA ARG A 53 17.68 9.27 11.69
C ARG A 53 17.47 9.77 10.30
N GLY A 54 16.26 9.88 9.85
CA GLY A 54 15.96 10.38 8.53
C GLY A 54 14.48 10.53 8.46
N TYR A 55 14.01 11.08 7.41
CA TYR A 55 12.59 11.27 7.25
C TYR A 55 12.05 10.19 6.39
N VAL A 56 11.43 9.20 6.99
CA VAL A 56 10.76 8.17 6.24
C VAL A 56 9.33 8.09 6.73
N GLN A 57 8.41 7.95 5.81
CA GLN A 57 7.01 7.83 6.12
C GLN A 57 6.53 6.55 5.52
N TYR A 58 5.72 5.80 6.24
CA TYR A 58 5.20 4.55 5.73
C TYR A 58 3.72 4.71 5.45
N LEU A 59 3.33 4.42 4.22
CA LEU A 59 1.96 4.59 3.78
C LEU A 59 1.42 3.29 3.22
N VAL A 60 0.11 3.16 3.26
CA VAL A 60 -0.57 2.01 2.70
C VAL A 60 -1.16 2.40 1.37
N ARG A 61 -0.93 1.58 0.36
CA ARG A 61 -1.49 1.83 -0.95
C ARG A 61 -2.09 0.55 -1.49
N PRO A 62 -3.20 0.63 -2.20
CA PRO A 62 -3.76 -0.57 -2.80
C PRO A 62 -2.88 -1.05 -3.95
N ILE A 63 -2.82 -2.34 -4.11
CA ILE A 63 -2.17 -2.92 -5.26
C ILE A 63 -3.24 -3.11 -6.30
N GLU A 64 -3.11 -2.41 -7.42
CA GLU A 64 -4.12 -2.43 -8.44
C GLU A 64 -3.62 -3.14 -9.65
N LYS A 65 -4.47 -3.99 -10.17
CA LYS A 65 -4.14 -4.69 -11.37
C LYS A 65 -4.69 -3.87 -12.52
N PRO A 66 -3.86 -3.46 -13.45
CA PRO A 66 -4.37 -2.62 -14.53
C PRO A 66 -5.34 -3.40 -15.41
N PRO A 67 -6.21 -2.71 -16.09
CA PRO A 67 -7.16 -3.39 -16.95
C PRO A 67 -6.43 -4.04 -18.12
N ARG A 68 -6.98 -5.15 -18.56
CA ARG A 68 -6.37 -5.82 -19.67
C ARG A 68 -6.78 -5.10 -20.90
N ASP A 69 -5.88 -4.91 -21.74
CA ASP A 69 -6.23 -4.24 -22.93
C ASP A 69 -5.82 -5.00 -24.09
N GLU A 70 -5.71 -6.22 -24.04
CA GLU A 70 -5.44 -6.90 -25.23
C GLU A 70 -6.59 -7.35 -25.86
#